data_98ac1a81c14998ebad04af66e2d19339
#
_entry.id   98ac1a81c14998ebad04af66e2d19339
#
_cell.length_a   1.000
_cell.length_b   1.000
_cell.length_c   1.000
_cell.angle_alpha   90.00
_cell.angle_beta   90.00
_cell.angle_gamma   90.00
#
_symmetry.space_group_name_H-M   'P 1'
#
loop_
_entity.id
_entity.type
_entity.pdbx_description
1 polymer ?
#
loop_
_entity_poly.entity_id
_entity_poly.type
_entity_poly.pdbx_seq_one_letter_code
_entity_poly.pdbx_strand_id
1 'polypeptide(L)'
;MIRPNGRHLINCYYISDGVLGDVELLTEAQAMDTVTALSQVDCVAVPMERNREALLGCLPFVLRMGQEVSGKLKYSSHAHTVSALYTSEERLCSYLLMAERDGIVREYLTEVAQSVGISYRHVFRILGELCREGILERTKSGFRIRDRERLRQRSCEAE
;
A
#
# COMPACT_ATOMS: atom_id res chain seq x y z
N MET A 1 -2.24 10.41 -4.94
CA MET A 1 -2.49 11.88 -4.77
C MET A 1 -1.20 12.58 -4.40
N ILE A 2 -0.83 13.65 -5.10
CA ILE A 2 0.39 14.45 -4.84
C ILE A 2 -0.05 15.76 -4.21
N ARG A 3 0.48 16.08 -3.03
CA ARG A 3 0.25 17.42 -2.43
C ARG A 3 1.23 18.44 -3.02
N PRO A 4 0.91 19.76 -3.01
CA PRO A 4 1.80 20.81 -3.51
C PRO A 4 3.19 20.85 -2.87
N ASN A 5 3.37 20.21 -1.70
CA ASN A 5 4.65 20.09 -1.00
C ASN A 5 5.44 18.83 -1.37
N GLY A 6 5.09 18.13 -2.45
CA GLY A 6 5.77 16.94 -2.95
C GLY A 6 5.55 15.65 -2.13
N ARG A 7 4.62 15.65 -1.17
CA ARG A 7 4.28 14.43 -0.42
C ARG A 7 3.35 13.55 -1.26
N HIS A 8 3.73 12.28 -1.36
CA HIS A 8 2.95 11.23 -2.02
C HIS A 8 2.33 10.33 -0.96
N LEU A 9 1.10 9.89 -1.19
CA LEU A 9 0.46 8.82 -0.45
C LEU A 9 0.18 7.68 -1.43
N ILE A 10 0.60 6.47 -1.09
CA ILE A 10 0.25 5.28 -1.86
C ILE A 10 -1.14 4.83 -1.43
N ASN A 11 -2.10 4.92 -2.34
CA ASN A 11 -3.49 4.54 -2.06
C ASN A 11 -3.75 3.05 -2.22
N CYS A 12 -3.03 2.38 -3.14
CA CYS A 12 -3.25 0.99 -3.45
C CYS A 12 -2.03 0.38 -4.16
N TYR A 13 -1.78 -0.90 -3.92
CA TYR A 13 -0.84 -1.72 -4.67
C TYR A 13 -1.59 -2.77 -5.48
N TYR A 14 -1.15 -2.97 -6.73
CA TYR A 14 -1.55 -4.09 -7.55
C TYR A 14 -0.37 -5.08 -7.61
N ILE A 15 -0.63 -6.36 -7.33
CA ILE A 15 0.45 -7.33 -7.19
C ILE A 15 0.64 -8.16 -8.48
N SER A 16 -0.44 -8.51 -9.18
CA SER A 16 -0.39 -9.39 -10.35
C SER A 16 -1.15 -8.85 -11.54
N ASP A 17 -2.41 -8.55 -11.40
CA ASP A 17 -3.31 -8.11 -12.46
C ASP A 17 -4.32 -7.09 -11.92
N GLY A 18 -4.92 -6.35 -12.79
CA GLY A 18 -5.95 -5.37 -12.42
C GLY A 18 -6.36 -4.48 -13.57
N VAL A 19 -7.41 -3.71 -13.34
CA VAL A 19 -7.92 -2.73 -14.29
C VAL A 19 -7.65 -1.33 -13.78
N LEU A 20 -7.14 -0.47 -14.67
CA LEU A 20 -6.93 0.95 -14.42
C LEU A 20 -7.92 1.75 -15.25
N GLY A 21 -8.47 2.83 -14.69
CA GLY A 21 -9.51 3.62 -15.34
C GLY A 21 -10.93 3.08 -15.15
N ASP A 22 -11.11 2.14 -14.23
CA ASP A 22 -12.41 1.56 -13.88
C ASP A 22 -13.37 2.59 -13.26
N VAL A 23 -12.88 3.40 -12.34
CA VAL A 23 -13.66 4.46 -11.71
C VAL A 23 -14.04 5.51 -12.75
N GLU A 24 -13.09 5.95 -13.55
CA GLU A 24 -13.28 6.95 -14.61
C GLU A 24 -14.28 6.45 -15.68
N LEU A 25 -14.19 5.16 -16.05
CA LEU A 25 -15.13 4.54 -16.97
C LEU A 25 -16.56 4.57 -16.44
N LEU A 26 -16.76 4.23 -15.17
CA LEU A 26 -18.08 4.12 -14.55
C LEU A 26 -18.68 5.47 -14.16
N THR A 27 -17.86 6.45 -13.76
CA THR A 27 -18.31 7.73 -13.19
C THR A 27 -18.15 8.92 -14.13
N GLU A 28 -17.46 8.76 -15.25
CA GLU A 28 -17.06 9.87 -16.16
C GLU A 28 -16.15 10.92 -15.49
N ALA A 29 -15.59 10.60 -14.34
CA ALA A 29 -14.67 11.47 -13.63
C ALA A 29 -13.32 11.56 -14.34
N GLN A 30 -12.58 12.63 -14.07
CA GLN A 30 -11.17 12.72 -14.46
C GLN A 30 -10.29 11.91 -13.49
N ALA A 31 -9.18 11.37 -14.01
CA ALA A 31 -8.21 10.66 -13.18
C ALA A 31 -7.66 11.57 -12.07
N MET A 32 -7.80 11.12 -10.84
CA MET A 32 -7.32 11.86 -9.66
C MET A 32 -5.97 11.38 -9.14
N ASP A 33 -5.58 10.16 -9.50
CA ASP A 33 -4.37 9.51 -9.03
C ASP A 33 -3.37 9.26 -10.16
N THR A 34 -2.10 9.19 -9.79
CA THR A 34 -1.02 8.78 -10.69
C THR A 34 -0.71 7.32 -10.44
N VAL A 35 -0.64 6.53 -11.49
CA VAL A 35 -0.23 5.13 -11.44
C VAL A 35 1.19 5.00 -11.98
N THR A 36 2.06 4.31 -11.25
CA THR A 36 3.45 4.11 -11.61
C THR A 36 3.80 2.63 -11.61
N ALA A 37 4.37 2.13 -12.70
CA ALA A 37 4.88 0.78 -12.77
C ALA A 37 6.15 0.63 -11.91
N LEU A 38 6.19 -0.36 -11.02
CA LEU A 38 7.33 -0.69 -10.17
C LEU A 38 8.23 -1.77 -10.79
N SER A 39 7.73 -2.48 -11.79
CA SER A 39 8.43 -3.51 -12.56
C SER A 39 7.94 -3.49 -14.01
N GLN A 40 8.44 -4.39 -14.84
CA GLN A 40 7.89 -4.58 -16.17
C GLN A 40 6.42 -4.99 -16.09
N VAL A 41 5.57 -4.32 -16.87
CA VAL A 41 4.12 -4.54 -16.91
C VAL A 41 3.68 -4.63 -18.36
N ASP A 42 2.91 -5.66 -18.69
CA ASP A 42 2.24 -5.81 -19.98
C ASP A 42 0.80 -5.30 -19.84
N CYS A 43 0.42 -4.33 -20.66
CA CYS A 43 -0.89 -3.69 -20.60
C CYS A 43 -1.59 -3.71 -21.94
N VAL A 44 -2.92 -3.88 -21.91
CA VAL A 44 -3.81 -3.62 -23.05
C VAL A 44 -4.47 -2.26 -22.82
N ALA A 45 -4.16 -1.30 -23.67
CA ALA A 45 -4.79 0.03 -23.65
C ALA A 45 -6.04 0.05 -24.50
N VAL A 46 -7.18 0.44 -23.90
CA VAL A 46 -8.45 0.59 -24.58
C VAL A 46 -8.88 2.06 -24.56
N PRO A 47 -8.92 2.75 -25.72
CA PRO A 47 -9.39 4.15 -25.79
C PRO A 47 -10.86 4.25 -25.35
N MET A 48 -11.09 4.93 -24.24
CA MET A 48 -12.40 5.02 -23.60
C MET A 48 -13.43 5.74 -24.46
N GLU A 49 -13.04 6.83 -25.11
CA GLU A 49 -13.92 7.65 -25.95
C GLU A 49 -14.61 6.88 -27.07
N ARG A 50 -13.94 5.87 -27.63
CA ARG A 50 -14.46 5.08 -28.74
C ARG A 50 -15.16 3.77 -28.32
N ASN A 51 -14.83 3.29 -27.13
CA ASN A 51 -15.22 1.93 -26.70
C ASN A 51 -16.18 1.93 -25.51
N ARG A 52 -16.45 3.09 -24.91
CA ARG A 52 -17.22 3.21 -23.66
C ARG A 52 -18.59 2.51 -23.76
N GLU A 53 -19.33 2.79 -24.81
CA GLU A 53 -20.67 2.21 -24.99
C GLU A 53 -20.62 0.68 -25.14
N ALA A 54 -19.67 0.17 -25.92
CA ALA A 54 -19.47 -1.26 -26.10
C ALA A 54 -19.03 -1.95 -24.79
N LEU A 55 -18.14 -1.31 -24.02
CA LEU A 55 -17.67 -1.84 -22.74
C LEU A 55 -18.80 -1.87 -21.70
N LEU A 56 -19.57 -0.79 -21.57
CA LEU A 56 -20.70 -0.72 -20.65
C LEU A 56 -21.87 -1.60 -21.05
N GLY A 57 -22.03 -1.91 -22.35
CA GLY A 57 -23.01 -2.87 -22.86
C GLY A 57 -22.61 -4.34 -22.62
N CYS A 58 -21.38 -4.62 -22.24
CA CYS A 58 -20.88 -5.98 -21.99
C CYS A 58 -21.05 -6.36 -20.52
N LEU A 59 -22.12 -7.06 -20.15
CA LEU A 59 -22.40 -7.42 -18.76
C LEU A 59 -21.25 -8.16 -18.06
N PRO A 60 -20.58 -9.17 -18.64
CA PRO A 60 -19.44 -9.81 -17.98
C PRO A 60 -18.29 -8.84 -17.65
N PHE A 61 -18.03 -7.89 -18.55
CA PHE A 61 -17.03 -6.86 -18.34
C PHE A 61 -17.42 -5.93 -17.18
N VAL A 62 -18.66 -5.44 -17.15
CA VAL A 62 -19.16 -4.54 -16.09
C VAL A 62 -19.14 -5.24 -14.74
N LEU A 63 -19.51 -6.52 -14.67
CA LEU A 63 -19.43 -7.31 -13.44
C LEU A 63 -17.97 -7.43 -12.93
N ARG A 64 -17.03 -7.69 -13.84
CA ARG A 64 -15.60 -7.73 -13.47
C ARG A 64 -15.12 -6.37 -12.96
N MET A 65 -15.49 -5.28 -13.62
CA MET A 65 -15.19 -3.91 -13.18
C MET A 65 -15.75 -3.62 -11.79
N GLY A 66 -17.00 -4.04 -11.53
CA GLY A 66 -17.62 -3.90 -10.22
C GLY A 66 -16.87 -4.65 -9.12
N GLN A 67 -16.35 -5.84 -9.41
CA GLN A 67 -15.52 -6.62 -8.49
C GLN A 67 -14.19 -5.90 -8.19
N GLU A 68 -13.52 -5.37 -9.22
CA GLU A 68 -12.27 -4.62 -9.08
C GLU A 68 -12.45 -3.37 -8.20
N VAL A 69 -13.45 -2.54 -8.50
CA VAL A 69 -13.78 -1.33 -7.72
C VAL A 69 -14.13 -1.69 -6.27
N SER A 70 -14.93 -2.75 -6.07
CA SER A 70 -15.30 -3.22 -4.73
C SER A 70 -14.09 -3.71 -3.94
N GLY A 71 -13.15 -4.39 -4.59
CA GLY A 71 -11.88 -4.80 -4.00
C GLY A 71 -11.04 -3.61 -3.55
N LYS A 72 -10.90 -2.61 -4.41
CA LYS A 72 -10.20 -1.35 -4.11
C LYS A 72 -10.84 -0.60 -2.95
N LEU A 73 -12.18 -0.53 -2.93
CA LEU A 73 -12.93 0.13 -1.86
C LEU A 73 -12.73 -0.58 -0.51
N LYS A 74 -12.82 -1.92 -0.48
CA LYS A 74 -12.55 -2.70 0.73
C LYS A 74 -11.14 -2.45 1.25
N TYR A 75 -10.13 -2.48 0.37
CA TYR A 75 -8.75 -2.20 0.74
C TYR A 75 -8.59 -0.78 1.31
N SER A 76 -9.12 0.23 0.62
CA SER A 76 -9.07 1.63 1.06
C SER A 76 -9.77 1.84 2.40
N SER A 77 -10.97 1.27 2.58
CA SER A 77 -11.71 1.33 3.85
C SER A 77 -10.92 0.69 4.99
N HIS A 78 -10.31 -0.48 4.76
CA HIS A 78 -9.46 -1.13 5.75
C HIS A 78 -8.24 -0.27 6.11
N ALA A 79 -7.54 0.27 5.11
CA ALA A 79 -6.40 1.15 5.33
C ALA A 79 -6.76 2.42 6.12
N HIS A 80 -7.94 3.01 5.85
CA HIS A 80 -8.46 4.14 6.63
C HIS A 80 -8.77 3.74 8.07
N THR A 81 -9.41 2.60 8.29
CA THR A 81 -9.72 2.08 9.63
C THR A 81 -8.43 1.85 10.42
N VAL A 82 -7.46 1.16 9.83
CA VAL A 82 -6.15 0.93 10.45
C VAL A 82 -5.45 2.25 10.77
N SER A 83 -5.51 3.23 9.87
CA SER A 83 -4.90 4.55 10.11
C SER A 83 -5.60 5.35 11.22
N ALA A 84 -6.89 5.13 11.45
CA ALA A 84 -7.67 5.82 12.47
C ALA A 84 -7.55 5.16 13.85
N LEU A 85 -7.45 3.84 13.91
CA LEU A 85 -7.49 3.06 15.15
C LEU A 85 -6.10 2.78 15.73
N TYR A 86 -5.08 2.66 14.88
CA TYR A 86 -3.75 2.24 15.30
C TYR A 86 -2.71 3.35 15.22
N THR A 87 -1.80 3.36 16.15
CA THR A 87 -0.66 4.29 16.19
C THR A 87 0.29 4.06 15.02
N SER A 88 1.14 5.04 14.77
CA SER A 88 2.20 4.92 13.76
C SER A 88 3.19 3.79 14.05
N GLU A 89 3.41 3.49 15.33
CA GLU A 89 4.29 2.41 15.77
C GLU A 89 3.66 1.05 15.49
N GLU A 90 2.40 0.85 15.87
CA GLU A 90 1.67 -0.41 15.62
C GLU A 90 1.61 -0.73 14.13
N ARG A 91 1.30 0.26 13.29
CA ARG A 91 1.29 0.10 11.84
C ARG A 91 2.66 -0.26 11.27
N LEU A 92 3.72 0.39 11.78
CA LEU A 92 5.08 0.07 11.36
C LEU A 92 5.49 -1.33 11.80
N CYS A 93 5.16 -1.76 13.02
CA CYS A 93 5.45 -3.11 13.51
C CYS A 93 4.74 -4.18 12.67
N SER A 94 3.45 -3.97 12.34
CA SER A 94 2.71 -4.86 11.42
C SER A 94 3.37 -4.94 10.05
N TYR A 95 3.77 -3.80 9.50
CA TYR A 95 4.46 -3.74 8.22
C TYR A 95 5.78 -4.53 8.23
N LEU A 96 6.59 -4.38 9.30
CA LEU A 96 7.85 -5.09 9.45
C LEU A 96 7.66 -6.62 9.52
N LEU A 97 6.62 -7.08 10.20
CA LEU A 97 6.26 -8.51 10.25
C LEU A 97 5.83 -9.06 8.89
N MET A 98 5.13 -8.27 8.09
CA MET A 98 4.68 -8.65 6.75
C MET A 98 5.82 -8.63 5.71
N ALA A 99 6.68 -7.61 5.78
CA ALA A 99 7.76 -7.39 4.81
C ALA A 99 9.01 -8.25 5.09
N GLU A 100 9.05 -8.90 6.24
CA GLU A 100 10.17 -9.77 6.63
C GLU A 100 10.37 -10.93 5.66
N ARG A 101 11.63 -11.18 5.31
CA ARG A 101 12.10 -12.37 4.62
C ARG A 101 13.34 -12.89 5.35
N ASP A 102 13.29 -14.14 5.82
CA ASP A 102 14.35 -14.79 6.59
C ASP A 102 14.83 -14.00 7.82
N GLY A 103 13.88 -13.41 8.56
CA GLY A 103 14.13 -12.60 9.74
C GLY A 103 14.71 -11.20 9.46
N ILE A 104 14.77 -10.77 8.19
CA ILE A 104 15.34 -9.48 7.80
C ILE A 104 14.36 -8.69 6.92
N VAL A 105 14.19 -7.43 7.24
CA VAL A 105 13.47 -6.45 6.41
C VAL A 105 14.50 -5.64 5.63
N ARG A 106 14.45 -5.71 4.28
CA ARG A 106 15.46 -5.12 3.35
C ARG A 106 14.94 -3.95 2.54
N GLU A 107 13.82 -3.38 2.89
CA GLU A 107 13.18 -2.33 2.10
C GLU A 107 13.79 -0.93 2.34
N TYR A 108 13.64 -0.06 1.35
CA TYR A 108 14.01 1.35 1.50
C TYR A 108 13.05 2.04 2.47
N LEU A 109 13.58 2.77 3.44
CA LEU A 109 12.78 3.44 4.46
C LEU A 109 11.82 4.50 3.90
N THR A 110 12.06 5.00 2.69
CA THR A 110 11.14 5.89 1.97
C THR A 110 9.89 5.15 1.52
N GLU A 111 10.03 3.91 1.04
CA GLU A 111 8.91 3.04 0.65
C GLU A 111 8.12 2.59 1.88
N VAL A 112 8.82 2.21 2.95
CA VAL A 112 8.21 1.90 4.25
C VAL A 112 7.38 3.08 4.74
N ALA A 113 7.93 4.29 4.70
CA ALA A 113 7.25 5.51 5.15
C ALA A 113 5.97 5.78 4.35
N GLN A 114 6.02 5.58 3.03
CA GLN A 114 4.86 5.72 2.14
C GLN A 114 3.79 4.66 2.42
N SER A 115 4.21 3.40 2.59
CA SER A 115 3.31 2.26 2.85
C SER A 115 2.59 2.39 4.19
N VAL A 116 3.31 2.82 5.23
CA VAL A 116 2.74 3.00 6.57
C VAL A 116 2.00 4.33 6.73
N GLY A 117 2.17 5.26 5.78
CA GLY A 117 1.51 6.58 5.80
C GLY A 117 2.09 7.55 6.85
N ILE A 118 3.39 7.46 7.14
CA ILE A 118 4.08 8.34 8.08
C ILE A 118 5.34 8.98 7.44
N SER A 119 5.92 9.99 8.10
CA SER A 119 7.13 10.61 7.56
C SER A 119 8.35 9.71 7.73
N TYR A 120 9.32 9.80 6.80
CA TYR A 120 10.61 9.12 6.90
C TYR A 120 11.30 9.35 8.27
N ARG A 121 11.30 10.59 8.77
CA ARG A 121 11.86 10.94 10.09
C ARG A 121 11.17 10.16 11.21
N HIS A 122 9.86 9.96 11.12
CA HIS A 122 9.08 9.23 12.12
C HIS A 122 9.39 7.73 12.05
N VAL A 123 9.48 7.13 10.84
CA VAL A 123 9.94 5.74 10.66
C VAL A 123 11.30 5.56 11.31
N PHE A 124 12.26 6.43 10.99
CA PHE A 124 13.63 6.34 11.52
C PHE A 124 13.68 6.41 13.05
N ARG A 125 12.85 7.27 13.67
CA ARG A 125 12.74 7.39 15.13
C ARG A 125 12.22 6.09 15.73
N ILE A 126 11.11 5.54 15.23
CA ILE A 126 10.52 4.30 15.76
C ILE A 126 11.49 3.13 15.59
N LEU A 127 12.12 2.95 14.43
CA LEU A 127 13.12 1.90 14.23
C LEU A 127 14.30 2.04 15.20
N GLY A 128 14.74 3.26 15.47
CA GLY A 128 15.79 3.52 16.45
C GLY A 128 15.38 3.14 17.89
N GLU A 129 14.12 3.34 18.25
CA GLU A 129 13.54 2.93 19.53
C GLU A 129 13.48 1.40 19.64
N LEU A 130 12.94 0.72 18.62
CA LEU A 130 12.89 -0.75 18.56
C LEU A 130 14.30 -1.39 18.60
N CYS A 131 15.30 -0.75 17.99
CA CYS A 131 16.70 -1.22 18.08
C CYS A 131 17.28 -1.02 19.49
N ARG A 132 17.03 0.11 20.15
CA ARG A 132 17.50 0.36 21.54
C ARG A 132 16.89 -0.63 22.54
N GLU A 133 15.68 -1.07 22.27
CA GLU A 133 14.98 -2.06 23.09
C GLU A 133 15.35 -3.51 22.76
N GLY A 134 16.21 -3.74 21.76
CA GLY A 134 16.65 -5.08 21.34
C GLY A 134 15.61 -5.88 20.57
N ILE A 135 14.49 -5.27 20.15
CA ILE A 135 13.47 -5.91 19.33
C ILE A 135 13.96 -6.07 17.89
N LEU A 136 14.67 -5.05 17.39
CA LEU A 136 15.34 -5.07 16.09
C LEU A 136 16.84 -4.91 16.25
N GLU A 137 17.56 -5.35 15.22
CA GLU A 137 18.99 -5.07 15.06
C GLU A 137 19.25 -4.48 13.68
N ARG A 138 19.97 -3.37 13.63
CA ARG A 138 20.40 -2.77 12.37
C ARG A 138 21.52 -3.60 11.76
N THR A 139 21.37 -4.02 10.51
CA THR A 139 22.38 -4.76 9.74
C THR A 139 22.82 -3.93 8.52
N LYS A 140 23.84 -4.41 7.79
CA LYS A 140 24.26 -3.77 6.52
C LYS A 140 23.17 -3.82 5.43
N SER A 141 22.28 -4.81 5.50
CA SER A 141 21.25 -5.07 4.48
C SER A 141 19.83 -4.68 4.92
N GLY A 142 19.65 -4.02 6.08
CA GLY A 142 18.33 -3.65 6.60
C GLY A 142 18.20 -3.84 8.09
N PHE A 143 17.05 -4.30 8.55
CA PHE A 143 16.75 -4.53 9.97
C PHE A 143 16.42 -6.00 10.19
N ARG A 144 17.11 -6.64 11.13
CA ARG A 144 16.84 -8.00 11.58
C ARG A 144 15.86 -7.97 12.74
N ILE A 145 14.84 -8.82 12.70
CA ILE A 145 13.94 -9.02 13.84
C ILE A 145 14.63 -9.96 14.84
N ARG A 146 14.90 -9.48 16.05
CA ARG A 146 15.51 -10.22 17.14
C ARG A 146 14.48 -10.84 18.07
N ASP A 147 13.41 -10.10 18.33
CA ASP A 147 12.30 -10.54 19.17
C ASP A 147 10.97 -10.37 18.42
N ARG A 148 10.57 -11.45 17.74
CA ARG A 148 9.36 -11.46 16.92
C ARG A 148 8.10 -11.34 17.78
N GLU A 149 8.12 -11.94 18.98
CA GLU A 149 6.97 -11.91 19.87
C GLU A 149 6.70 -10.50 20.39
N ARG A 150 7.71 -9.81 20.88
CA ARG A 150 7.58 -8.41 21.31
C ARG A 150 7.22 -7.48 20.14
N LEU A 151 7.70 -7.75 18.93
CA LEU A 151 7.30 -7.00 17.76
C LEU A 151 5.82 -7.21 17.43
N ARG A 152 5.32 -8.45 17.55
CA ARG A 152 3.90 -8.79 17.36
C ARG A 152 3.01 -8.10 18.39
N GLN A 153 3.39 -8.10 19.66
CA GLN A 153 2.64 -7.42 20.72
C GLN A 153 2.50 -5.91 20.51
N ARG A 154 3.38 -5.32 19.68
CA ARG A 154 3.33 -3.90 19.28
C ARG A 154 2.72 -3.70 17.89
N SER A 155 2.17 -4.71 17.29
CA SER A 155 1.53 -4.63 15.97
C SER A 155 0.02 -4.48 16.08
N CYS A 156 -0.63 -4.17 14.96
CA CYS A 156 -2.09 -4.11 14.88
C CYS A 156 -2.77 -5.49 15.06
N GLU A 157 -2.01 -6.58 15.05
CA GLU A 157 -2.49 -7.97 15.15
C GLU A 157 -2.22 -8.57 16.54
N ALA A 158 -2.15 -7.75 17.57
CA ALA A 158 -1.85 -8.17 18.94
C ALA A 158 -3.05 -8.85 19.66
N GLU A 159 -3.86 -9.66 18.93
CA GLU A 159 -4.87 -10.57 19.51
C GLU A 159 -4.49 -12.03 19.29
#